data_b3b00f9d50937d5d81f859f1a3c3f49c
#
_entry.id   b3b00f9d50937d5d81f859f1a3c3f49c
#
_cell.length_a   1.000
_cell.length_b   1.000
_cell.length_c   1.000
_cell.angle_alpha   90.00
_cell.angle_beta   90.00
_cell.angle_gamma   90.00
#
_symmetry.space_group_name_H-M   'P 1'
#
loop_
_entity.id
_entity.type
_entity.pdbx_description
1 polymer ?
#
loop_
_entity_poly.entity_id
_entity_poly.type
_entity_poly.pdbx_seq_one_letter_code
_entity_poly.pdbx_strand_id
1 'polypeptide(L)'
;MLLDAAGKSISERQRIPTPETPTPAAVLEELDKLSKLLPGFDRVSVGFPGIVKRGVTILAVNLHPAWANFPLQETLAKRWDKPVRVGNDADIAGYGAIQATGVELVMTLGTGIGAALFTNGHLVAGLELGHHPWLLGKSYEDYLGRRGLDKFGKKQWNMLLKEAIAQLEFVFNFDHLYLGGGNTKKINFDLPANVSVVSNESGLLGGVVLWRDQG
;
A
#
# COMPACT_ATOMS: atom_id res chain seq x y z
N MET A 1 -14.98 -5.38 -3.46
CA MET A 1 -14.89 -5.80 -4.86
C MET A 1 -14.43 -7.23 -4.91
N LEU A 2 -15.02 -8.03 -5.81
CA LEU A 2 -14.59 -9.41 -6.05
C LEU A 2 -13.69 -9.48 -7.29
N LEU A 3 -12.69 -10.34 -7.20
CA LEU A 3 -11.78 -10.68 -8.29
C LEU A 3 -11.86 -12.18 -8.55
N ASP A 4 -11.71 -12.59 -9.80
CA ASP A 4 -11.49 -14.00 -10.13
C ASP A 4 -10.01 -14.40 -9.85
N ALA A 5 -9.68 -15.66 -10.05
CA ALA A 5 -8.33 -16.19 -9.82
C ALA A 5 -7.27 -15.56 -10.74
N ALA A 6 -7.66 -14.96 -11.86
CA ALA A 6 -6.78 -14.22 -12.77
C ALA A 6 -6.60 -12.75 -12.35
N GLY A 7 -7.36 -12.28 -11.35
CA GLY A 7 -7.34 -10.90 -10.86
C GLY A 7 -8.30 -9.96 -11.60
N LYS A 8 -9.15 -10.49 -12.48
CA LYS A 8 -10.17 -9.69 -13.16
C LYS A 8 -11.33 -9.39 -12.21
N SER A 9 -11.78 -8.13 -12.21
CA SER A 9 -12.96 -7.73 -11.45
C SER A 9 -14.22 -8.42 -11.97
N ILE A 10 -14.95 -9.07 -11.05
CA ILE A 10 -16.25 -9.74 -11.31
C ILE A 10 -17.39 -9.08 -10.54
N SER A 11 -17.13 -7.99 -9.82
CA SER A 11 -18.16 -7.16 -9.17
C SER A 11 -17.79 -5.69 -9.23
N GLU A 12 -18.76 -4.82 -9.04
CA GLU A 12 -18.50 -3.41 -8.82
C GLU A 12 -17.73 -3.18 -7.53
N ARG A 13 -16.94 -2.10 -7.51
CA ARG A 13 -16.23 -1.65 -6.33
C ARG A 13 -17.19 -1.01 -5.34
N GLN A 14 -17.37 -1.63 -4.18
CA GLN A 14 -18.12 -1.05 -3.07
C GLN A 14 -17.22 -0.20 -2.18
N ARG A 15 -17.77 0.87 -1.62
CA ARG A 15 -17.08 1.75 -0.67
C ARG A 15 -18.00 2.09 0.49
N ILE A 16 -17.47 2.04 1.70
CA ILE A 16 -18.10 2.47 2.91
C ILE A 16 -17.19 3.50 3.57
N PRO A 17 -17.72 4.63 4.10
CA PRO A 17 -16.93 5.58 4.85
C PRO A 17 -16.27 4.93 6.07
N THR A 18 -15.04 5.32 6.36
CA THR A 18 -14.38 4.94 7.61
C THR A 18 -15.12 5.61 8.79
N PRO A 19 -15.40 4.90 9.89
CA PRO A 19 -16.01 5.49 11.08
C PRO A 19 -15.22 6.70 11.62
N GLU A 20 -15.90 7.68 12.20
CA GLU A 20 -15.22 8.85 12.81
C GLU A 20 -14.20 8.43 13.87
N THR A 21 -14.54 7.42 14.69
CA THR A 21 -13.61 6.80 15.62
C THR A 21 -13.31 5.39 15.12
N PRO A 22 -12.23 5.20 14.33
CA PRO A 22 -11.95 3.95 13.65
C PRO A 22 -11.32 2.91 14.57
N THR A 23 -12.04 2.51 15.63
CA THR A 23 -11.64 1.39 16.49
C THR A 23 -11.76 0.07 15.72
N PRO A 24 -11.05 -1.00 16.14
CA PRO A 24 -11.23 -2.32 15.53
C PRO A 24 -12.69 -2.76 15.47
N ALA A 25 -13.45 -2.60 16.56
CA ALA A 25 -14.86 -2.99 16.61
C ALA A 25 -15.70 -2.24 15.56
N ALA A 26 -15.60 -0.91 15.53
CA ALA A 26 -16.37 -0.09 14.60
C ALA A 26 -16.03 -0.41 13.12
N VAL A 27 -14.73 -0.60 12.81
CA VAL A 27 -14.31 -0.95 11.46
C VAL A 27 -14.79 -2.35 11.07
N LEU A 28 -14.71 -3.32 11.96
CA LEU A 28 -15.20 -4.68 11.72
C LEU A 28 -16.71 -4.72 11.42
N GLU A 29 -17.51 -3.88 12.08
CA GLU A 29 -18.95 -3.76 11.81
C GLU A 29 -19.19 -3.20 10.39
N GLU A 30 -18.42 -2.20 9.96
CA GLU A 30 -18.52 -1.68 8.59
C GLU A 30 -18.07 -2.71 7.54
N LEU A 31 -17.00 -3.48 7.86
CA LEU A 31 -16.56 -4.57 6.97
C LEU A 31 -17.63 -5.68 6.83
N ASP A 32 -18.40 -5.97 7.89
CA ASP A 32 -19.53 -6.91 7.78
C ASP A 32 -20.65 -6.37 6.89
N LYS A 33 -20.96 -5.07 6.99
CA LYS A 33 -21.93 -4.45 6.07
C LYS A 33 -21.41 -4.54 4.63
N LEU A 34 -20.13 -4.27 4.41
CA LEU A 34 -19.49 -4.34 3.10
C LEU A 34 -19.52 -5.77 2.54
N SER A 35 -19.25 -6.78 3.37
CA SER A 35 -19.25 -8.19 2.95
C SER A 35 -20.63 -8.64 2.47
N LYS A 36 -21.70 -8.15 3.09
CA LYS A 36 -23.08 -8.46 2.71
C LYS A 36 -23.53 -7.84 1.36
N LEU A 37 -22.81 -6.82 0.89
CA LEU A 37 -23.07 -6.21 -0.42
C LEU A 37 -22.43 -6.99 -1.57
N LEU A 38 -21.59 -7.96 -1.26
CA LEU A 38 -20.89 -8.77 -2.25
C LEU A 38 -21.59 -10.12 -2.41
N PRO A 39 -21.69 -10.67 -3.63
CA PRO A 39 -22.00 -12.07 -3.81
C PRO A 39 -20.93 -12.92 -3.14
N GLY A 40 -21.17 -14.19 -2.90
CA GLY A 40 -20.28 -15.06 -2.13
C GLY A 40 -18.81 -15.00 -2.56
N PHE A 41 -17.89 -15.18 -1.61
CA PHE A 41 -16.44 -15.19 -1.84
C PHE A 41 -15.80 -16.39 -1.11
N ASP A 42 -14.67 -16.87 -1.65
CA ASP A 42 -13.96 -18.05 -1.11
C ASP A 42 -12.87 -17.66 -0.12
N ARG A 43 -12.24 -16.50 -0.30
CA ARG A 43 -11.13 -15.99 0.49
C ARG A 43 -11.08 -14.47 0.47
N VAL A 44 -10.35 -13.88 1.40
CA VAL A 44 -10.28 -12.43 1.56
C VAL A 44 -8.84 -11.96 1.67
N SER A 45 -8.49 -10.93 0.89
CA SER A 45 -7.26 -10.16 1.03
C SER A 45 -7.57 -8.79 1.63
N VAL A 46 -6.84 -8.39 2.64
CA VAL A 46 -7.03 -7.11 3.34
C VAL A 46 -5.74 -6.31 3.29
N GLY A 47 -5.78 -5.15 2.66
CA GLY A 47 -4.74 -4.11 2.77
C GLY A 47 -5.01 -3.23 3.98
N PHE A 48 -4.13 -3.27 4.98
CA PHE A 48 -4.25 -2.48 6.19
C PHE A 48 -3.29 -1.28 6.13
N PRO A 49 -3.75 -0.05 6.44
CA PRO A 49 -2.91 1.14 6.38
C PRO A 49 -2.00 1.25 7.62
N GLY A 50 -1.00 0.39 7.71
CA GLY A 50 -0.07 0.33 8.83
C GLY A 50 0.77 -0.94 8.84
N ILE A 51 1.59 -1.10 9.85
CA ILE A 51 2.50 -2.24 9.98
C ILE A 51 1.71 -3.50 10.33
N VAL A 52 1.88 -4.54 9.52
CA VAL A 52 1.30 -5.88 9.74
C VAL A 52 2.42 -6.91 9.86
N LYS A 53 2.37 -7.74 10.89
CA LYS A 53 3.28 -8.88 11.07
C LYS A 53 2.47 -10.15 11.33
N ARG A 54 2.57 -11.13 10.43
CA ARG A 54 1.89 -12.43 10.57
C ARG A 54 0.39 -12.28 10.84
N GLY A 55 -0.28 -11.38 10.12
CA GLY A 55 -1.72 -11.13 10.26
C GLY A 55 -2.14 -10.31 11.49
N VAL A 56 -1.17 -9.86 12.31
CA VAL A 56 -1.38 -8.97 13.45
C VAL A 56 -1.01 -7.55 13.08
N THR A 57 -1.88 -6.59 13.32
CA THR A 57 -1.61 -5.16 13.15
C THR A 57 -0.74 -4.67 14.30
N ILE A 58 0.44 -4.13 14.01
CA ILE A 58 1.39 -3.69 15.04
C ILE A 58 1.24 -2.21 15.34
N LEU A 59 1.12 -1.40 14.30
CA LEU A 59 1.01 0.05 14.39
C LEU A 59 0.19 0.58 13.21
N ALA A 60 -0.68 1.53 13.49
CA ALA A 60 -1.40 2.30 12.49
C ALA A 60 -1.44 3.77 12.92
N VAL A 61 -0.52 4.57 12.39
CA VAL A 61 -0.30 5.97 12.79
C VAL A 61 -1.55 6.84 12.64
N ASN A 62 -2.37 6.54 11.63
CA ASN A 62 -3.55 7.32 11.28
C ASN A 62 -4.88 6.69 11.76
N LEU A 63 -4.81 5.62 12.57
CA LEU A 63 -5.99 4.95 13.11
C LEU A 63 -5.99 4.99 14.64
N HIS A 64 -7.07 4.46 15.23
CA HIS A 64 -7.22 4.40 16.67
C HIS A 64 -6.13 3.52 17.33
N PRO A 65 -5.56 3.89 18.50
CA PRO A 65 -4.48 3.13 19.17
C PRO A 65 -4.82 1.67 19.47
N ALA A 66 -6.11 1.33 19.60
CA ALA A 66 -6.57 -0.04 19.82
C ALA A 66 -6.23 -1.03 18.67
N TRP A 67 -5.71 -0.54 17.54
CA TRP A 67 -5.17 -1.38 16.49
C TRP A 67 -3.79 -1.97 16.83
N ALA A 68 -3.13 -1.46 17.87
CA ALA A 68 -1.84 -2.00 18.31
C ALA A 68 -2.00 -3.45 18.80
N ASN A 69 -1.22 -4.36 18.19
CA ASN A 69 -1.22 -5.80 18.48
C ASN A 69 -2.60 -6.48 18.32
N PHE A 70 -3.42 -5.99 17.40
CA PHE A 70 -4.74 -6.56 17.11
C PHE A 70 -4.62 -7.73 16.11
N PRO A 71 -5.16 -8.93 16.40
CA PRO A 71 -5.06 -10.12 15.55
C PRO A 71 -6.09 -10.06 14.41
N LEU A 72 -5.93 -9.11 13.48
CA LEU A 72 -6.91 -8.80 12.45
C LEU A 72 -7.22 -9.99 11.54
N GLN A 73 -6.20 -10.72 11.10
CA GLN A 73 -6.38 -11.86 10.19
C GLN A 73 -7.22 -12.96 10.84
N GLU A 74 -6.87 -13.36 12.06
CA GLU A 74 -7.59 -14.40 12.78
C GLU A 74 -9.02 -13.96 13.11
N THR A 75 -9.19 -12.70 13.53
CA THR A 75 -10.50 -12.13 13.84
C THR A 75 -11.43 -12.18 12.63
N LEU A 76 -10.96 -11.75 11.46
CA LEU A 76 -11.75 -11.78 10.23
C LEU A 76 -12.00 -13.20 9.73
N ALA A 77 -11.00 -14.08 9.82
CA ALA A 77 -11.15 -15.47 9.42
C ALA A 77 -12.24 -16.19 10.23
N LYS A 78 -12.26 -16.00 11.55
CA LYS A 78 -13.31 -16.53 12.42
C LYS A 78 -14.70 -15.91 12.14
N ARG A 79 -14.72 -14.58 11.87
CA ARG A 79 -15.95 -13.82 11.71
C ARG A 79 -16.70 -14.20 10.42
N TRP A 80 -15.99 -14.52 9.36
CA TRP A 80 -16.58 -14.85 8.06
C TRP A 80 -16.49 -16.32 7.70
N ASP A 81 -15.87 -17.14 8.54
CA ASP A 81 -15.57 -18.55 8.25
C ASP A 81 -14.93 -18.74 6.87
N LYS A 82 -13.90 -17.92 6.60
CA LYS A 82 -13.17 -17.90 5.34
C LYS A 82 -11.67 -17.70 5.57
N PRO A 83 -10.82 -18.23 4.69
CA PRO A 83 -9.41 -17.88 4.68
C PRO A 83 -9.22 -16.38 4.47
N VAL A 84 -8.42 -15.75 5.32
CA VAL A 84 -8.07 -14.33 5.25
C VAL A 84 -6.57 -14.16 5.24
N ARG A 85 -6.06 -13.27 4.38
CA ARG A 85 -4.67 -12.77 4.43
C ARG A 85 -4.69 -11.26 4.61
N VAL A 86 -3.86 -10.77 5.52
CA VAL A 86 -3.71 -9.34 5.82
C VAL A 86 -2.28 -8.93 5.57
N GLY A 87 -2.09 -7.89 4.78
CA GLY A 87 -0.79 -7.25 4.54
C GLY A 87 -0.89 -5.74 4.69
N ASN A 88 0.26 -5.05 4.63
CA ASN A 88 0.26 -3.61 4.48
C ASN A 88 -0.38 -3.23 3.13
N ASP A 89 -1.08 -2.11 3.05
CA ASP A 89 -1.77 -1.69 1.83
C ASP A 89 -0.80 -1.35 0.67
N ALA A 90 0.37 -0.76 0.97
CA ALA A 90 1.40 -0.51 -0.02
C ALA A 90 2.08 -1.80 -0.51
N ASP A 91 2.31 -2.78 0.38
CA ASP A 91 2.84 -4.10 0.02
C ASP A 91 1.90 -4.80 -0.97
N ILE A 92 0.61 -4.82 -0.67
CA ILE A 92 -0.41 -5.42 -1.54
C ILE A 92 -0.51 -4.67 -2.87
N ALA A 93 -0.51 -3.34 -2.82
CA ALA A 93 -0.52 -2.53 -4.05
C ALA A 93 0.73 -2.80 -4.91
N GLY A 94 1.87 -3.02 -4.26
CA GLY A 94 3.12 -3.34 -4.90
C GLY A 94 3.07 -4.61 -5.74
N TYR A 95 2.52 -5.69 -5.23
CA TYR A 95 2.36 -6.94 -5.97
C TYR A 95 1.62 -6.80 -7.31
N GLY A 96 0.72 -5.83 -7.40
CA GLY A 96 0.00 -5.57 -8.65
C GLY A 96 0.75 -4.66 -9.63
N ALA A 97 1.87 -4.07 -9.21
CA ALA A 97 2.64 -3.13 -10.02
C ALA A 97 3.89 -3.76 -10.66
N ILE A 98 4.49 -4.75 -9.99
CA ILE A 98 5.80 -5.33 -10.36
C ILE A 98 5.71 -6.34 -11.51
N GLN A 99 6.85 -6.58 -12.15
CA GLN A 99 7.04 -7.60 -13.18
C GLN A 99 7.65 -8.90 -12.64
N ALA A 100 7.97 -8.94 -11.36
CA ALA A 100 8.59 -10.06 -10.65
C ALA A 100 10.00 -10.43 -11.17
N THR A 101 10.79 -9.43 -11.56
CA THR A 101 12.16 -9.60 -12.06
C THR A 101 13.13 -8.65 -11.37
N GLY A 102 14.25 -9.17 -10.86
CA GLY A 102 15.29 -8.38 -10.22
C GLY A 102 14.83 -7.68 -8.95
N VAL A 103 15.38 -6.51 -8.68
CA VAL A 103 15.03 -5.63 -7.54
C VAL A 103 14.02 -4.58 -7.99
N GLU A 104 12.83 -4.63 -7.47
CA GLU A 104 11.74 -3.72 -7.85
C GLU A 104 11.25 -2.96 -6.62
N LEU A 105 11.24 -1.64 -6.71
CA LEU A 105 10.73 -0.76 -5.65
C LEU A 105 9.40 -0.14 -6.10
N VAL A 106 8.41 -0.20 -5.26
CA VAL A 106 7.12 0.50 -5.45
C VAL A 106 7.02 1.60 -4.41
N MET A 107 6.70 2.82 -4.83
CA MET A 107 6.48 3.95 -3.91
C MET A 107 5.15 4.62 -4.23
N THR A 108 4.30 4.78 -3.22
CA THR A 108 3.01 5.46 -3.36
C THR A 108 3.09 6.89 -2.86
N LEU A 109 2.77 7.84 -3.73
CA LEU A 109 2.74 9.28 -3.47
C LEU A 109 1.29 9.73 -3.23
N GLY A 110 0.88 9.73 -1.97
CA GLY A 110 -0.49 10.01 -1.56
C GLY A 110 -0.59 11.01 -0.41
N THR A 111 -1.50 10.78 0.53
CA THR A 111 -1.55 11.51 1.81
C THR A 111 -0.24 11.32 2.55
N GLY A 112 0.21 10.07 2.67
CA GLY A 112 1.53 9.67 3.13
C GLY A 112 2.38 9.09 1.99
N ILE A 113 3.49 8.45 2.37
CA ILE A 113 4.39 7.70 1.50
C ILE A 113 4.40 6.24 1.95
N GLY A 114 3.85 5.37 1.13
CA GLY A 114 4.03 3.92 1.27
C GLY A 114 5.14 3.43 0.34
N ALA A 115 5.80 2.35 0.72
CA ALA A 115 6.79 1.72 -0.13
C ALA A 115 6.83 0.21 0.08
N ALA A 116 7.08 -0.54 -1.00
CA ALA A 116 7.27 -1.98 -0.97
C ALA A 116 8.47 -2.35 -1.85
N LEU A 117 9.34 -3.19 -1.34
CA LEU A 117 10.53 -3.68 -2.03
C LEU A 117 10.35 -5.15 -2.37
N PHE A 118 10.72 -5.51 -3.58
CA PHE A 118 10.63 -6.89 -4.08
C PHE A 118 11.96 -7.33 -4.65
N THR A 119 12.24 -8.62 -4.51
CA THR A 119 13.37 -9.27 -5.19
C THR A 119 12.84 -10.50 -5.91
N ASN A 120 12.92 -10.52 -7.24
CA ASN A 120 12.38 -11.59 -8.08
C ASN A 120 10.92 -11.94 -7.75
N GLY A 121 10.09 -10.92 -7.51
CA GLY A 121 8.68 -11.06 -7.18
C GLY A 121 8.38 -11.38 -5.70
N HIS A 122 9.40 -11.59 -4.86
CA HIS A 122 9.22 -11.84 -3.43
C HIS A 122 9.32 -10.54 -2.63
N LEU A 123 8.32 -10.27 -1.81
CA LEU A 123 8.27 -9.10 -0.95
C LEU A 123 9.35 -9.13 0.14
N VAL A 124 10.11 -8.06 0.25
CA VAL A 124 10.94 -7.77 1.42
C VAL A 124 10.06 -7.03 2.43
N ALA A 125 9.44 -7.78 3.32
CA ALA A 125 8.42 -7.25 4.23
C ALA A 125 8.96 -6.24 5.25
N GLY A 126 8.13 -5.25 5.59
CA GLY A 126 8.39 -4.32 6.69
C GLY A 126 9.25 -3.11 6.31
N LEU A 127 9.27 -2.71 5.06
CA LEU A 127 9.92 -1.47 4.63
C LEU A 127 9.00 -0.26 4.91
N GLU A 128 9.39 0.55 5.87
CA GLU A 128 8.69 1.80 6.24
C GLU A 128 9.45 3.03 5.72
N LEU A 129 9.76 3.03 4.41
CA LEU A 129 10.57 4.07 3.77
C LEU A 129 10.01 5.49 3.98
N GLY A 130 8.69 5.64 3.99
CA GLY A 130 8.04 6.93 4.22
C GLY A 130 8.47 7.59 5.53
N HIS A 131 8.74 6.79 6.55
CA HIS A 131 9.16 7.27 7.88
C HIS A 131 10.67 7.38 8.06
N HIS A 132 11.46 6.92 7.08
CA HIS A 132 12.91 7.01 7.16
C HIS A 132 13.37 8.48 7.18
N PRO A 133 14.28 8.88 8.10
CA PRO A 133 14.87 10.22 8.10
C PRO A 133 15.59 10.51 6.77
N TRP A 134 15.33 11.68 6.22
CA TRP A 134 15.92 12.09 4.95
C TRP A 134 16.66 13.42 5.06
N LEU A 135 15.99 14.54 4.85
CA LEU A 135 16.60 15.85 4.88
C LEU A 135 16.31 16.59 6.20
N LEU A 136 17.32 17.20 6.80
CA LEU A 136 17.19 18.05 7.99
C LEU A 136 16.38 17.41 9.13
N GLY A 137 16.53 16.10 9.32
CA GLY A 137 15.83 15.34 10.36
C GLY A 137 14.34 15.09 10.09
N LYS A 138 13.87 15.39 8.89
CA LYS A 138 12.51 15.10 8.41
C LYS A 138 12.50 13.84 7.55
N SER A 139 11.35 13.15 7.50
CA SER A 139 11.17 11.93 6.74
C SER A 139 10.90 12.18 5.25
N TYR A 140 10.96 11.10 4.44
CA TYR A 140 10.47 11.15 3.05
C TYR A 140 9.02 11.62 2.98
N GLU A 141 8.18 11.17 3.91
CA GLU A 141 6.76 11.56 3.96
C GLU A 141 6.57 13.05 4.21
N ASP A 142 7.36 13.66 5.11
CA ASP A 142 7.29 15.10 5.40
C ASP A 142 7.53 15.96 4.16
N TYR A 143 8.32 15.46 3.20
CA TYR A 143 8.67 16.19 1.99
C TYR A 143 7.83 15.80 0.78
N LEU A 144 7.52 14.52 0.60
CA LEU A 144 6.92 13.99 -0.63
C LEU A 144 5.45 13.61 -0.47
N GLY A 145 4.94 13.47 0.77
CA GLY A 145 3.52 13.28 1.03
C GLY A 145 2.70 14.54 0.72
N ARG A 146 1.39 14.45 0.87
CA ARG A 146 0.48 15.56 0.57
C ARG A 146 0.83 16.84 1.30
N ARG A 147 1.19 16.75 2.58
CA ARG A 147 1.60 17.92 3.38
C ARG A 147 2.84 18.60 2.80
N GLY A 148 3.81 17.83 2.33
CA GLY A 148 5.00 18.37 1.66
C GLY A 148 4.64 19.08 0.36
N LEU A 149 3.81 18.46 -0.49
CA LEU A 149 3.33 19.06 -1.73
C LEU A 149 2.61 20.40 -1.49
N ASP A 150 1.72 20.45 -0.51
CA ASP A 150 0.96 21.67 -0.17
C ASP A 150 1.87 22.76 0.42
N LYS A 151 2.88 22.39 1.22
CA LYS A 151 3.83 23.30 1.85
C LYS A 151 4.83 23.90 0.87
N PHE A 152 5.45 23.08 0.04
CA PHE A 152 6.56 23.48 -0.84
C PHE A 152 6.10 23.92 -2.23
N GLY A 153 4.87 23.58 -2.59
CA GLY A 153 4.33 23.80 -3.93
C GLY A 153 4.92 22.85 -4.99
N LYS A 154 4.23 22.76 -6.12
CA LYS A 154 4.52 21.78 -7.18
C LYS A 154 5.97 21.82 -7.68
N LYS A 155 6.55 23.02 -7.86
CA LYS A 155 7.91 23.17 -8.42
C LYS A 155 8.96 22.56 -7.50
N GLN A 156 8.97 22.97 -6.23
CA GLN A 156 9.95 22.49 -5.26
C GLN A 156 9.71 21.01 -4.92
N TRP A 157 8.46 20.59 -4.82
CA TRP A 157 8.13 19.18 -4.59
C TRP A 157 8.69 18.27 -5.71
N ASN A 158 8.62 18.69 -6.99
CA ASN A 158 9.21 17.94 -8.11
C ASN A 158 10.74 17.87 -8.04
N MET A 159 11.40 18.95 -7.58
CA MET A 159 12.85 18.91 -7.37
C MET A 159 13.22 17.91 -6.27
N LEU A 160 12.49 17.90 -5.16
CA LEU A 160 12.68 16.95 -4.06
C LEU A 160 12.38 15.52 -4.49
N LEU A 161 11.32 15.29 -5.27
CA LEU A 161 11.03 13.96 -5.78
C LEU A 161 12.13 13.44 -6.71
N LYS A 162 12.66 14.29 -7.58
CA LYS A 162 13.78 13.92 -8.46
C LYS A 162 15.03 13.54 -7.66
N GLU A 163 15.34 14.29 -6.61
CA GLU A 163 16.46 14.00 -5.71
C GLU A 163 16.21 12.68 -4.95
N ALA A 164 15.01 12.47 -4.45
CA ALA A 164 14.64 11.23 -3.76
C ALA A 164 14.79 10.00 -4.67
N ILE A 165 14.34 10.07 -5.92
CA ILE A 165 14.48 8.97 -6.89
C ILE A 165 15.97 8.63 -7.08
N ALA A 166 16.83 9.62 -7.31
CA ALA A 166 18.26 9.39 -7.49
C ALA A 166 18.92 8.79 -6.24
N GLN A 167 18.52 9.24 -5.05
CA GLN A 167 19.03 8.69 -3.80
C GLN A 167 18.54 7.26 -3.55
N LEU A 168 17.27 6.97 -3.83
CA LEU A 168 16.71 5.62 -3.69
C LEU A 168 17.37 4.64 -4.68
N GLU A 169 17.67 5.07 -5.90
CA GLU A 169 18.43 4.26 -6.86
C GLU A 169 19.81 3.89 -6.30
N PHE A 170 20.51 4.85 -5.73
CA PHE A 170 21.82 4.61 -5.12
C PHE A 170 21.75 3.68 -3.89
N VAL A 171 20.69 3.78 -3.07
CA VAL A 171 20.53 2.98 -1.84
C VAL A 171 20.07 1.56 -2.14
N PHE A 172 19.07 1.39 -2.99
CA PHE A 172 18.44 0.09 -3.26
C PHE A 172 18.99 -0.60 -4.51
N ASN A 173 19.67 0.15 -5.38
CA ASN A 173 20.16 -0.37 -6.67
C ASN A 173 19.06 -1.15 -7.41
N PHE A 174 17.86 -0.55 -7.47
CA PHE A 174 16.70 -1.19 -8.08
C PHE A 174 16.83 -1.26 -9.61
N ASP A 175 16.32 -2.35 -10.17
CA ASP A 175 16.17 -2.49 -11.62
C ASP A 175 14.99 -1.63 -12.11
N HIS A 176 13.92 -1.51 -11.32
CA HIS A 176 12.78 -0.65 -11.64
C HIS A 176 12.11 -0.02 -10.41
N LEU A 177 11.71 1.25 -10.53
CA LEU A 177 10.89 1.97 -9.55
C LEU A 177 9.51 2.27 -10.13
N TYR A 178 8.47 1.85 -9.44
CA TYR A 178 7.07 2.15 -9.78
C TYR A 178 6.54 3.24 -8.84
N LEU A 179 6.02 4.33 -9.43
CA LEU A 179 5.42 5.44 -8.70
C LEU A 179 3.89 5.35 -8.80
N GLY A 180 3.23 5.08 -7.70
CA GLY A 180 1.77 5.07 -7.57
C GLY A 180 1.22 6.26 -6.79
N GLY A 181 -0.09 6.28 -6.56
CA GLY A 181 -0.76 7.28 -5.74
C GLY A 181 -1.22 8.54 -6.48
N GLY A 182 -2.12 9.28 -5.83
CA GLY A 182 -2.81 10.42 -6.46
C GLY A 182 -1.91 11.63 -6.79
N ASN A 183 -0.77 11.76 -6.10
CA ASN A 183 0.16 12.88 -6.32
C ASN A 183 1.05 12.67 -7.57
N THR A 184 1.10 11.48 -8.16
CA THR A 184 1.84 11.22 -9.41
C THR A 184 1.40 12.12 -10.55
N LYS A 185 0.13 12.54 -10.56
CA LYS A 185 -0.41 13.52 -11.52
C LYS A 185 0.23 14.91 -11.43
N LYS A 186 1.04 15.17 -10.40
CA LYS A 186 1.74 16.43 -10.18
C LYS A 186 3.19 16.40 -10.68
N ILE A 187 3.69 15.22 -11.07
CA ILE A 187 5.02 15.06 -11.66
C ILE A 187 5.07 15.86 -12.98
N ASN A 188 6.15 16.62 -13.18
CA ASN A 188 6.31 17.50 -14.33
C ASN A 188 7.75 17.52 -14.87
N PHE A 189 8.46 16.44 -14.70
CA PHE A 189 9.80 16.21 -15.26
C PHE A 189 9.83 14.81 -15.90
N ASP A 190 10.80 14.61 -16.80
CA ASP A 190 11.02 13.33 -17.45
C ASP A 190 11.61 12.34 -16.46
N LEU A 191 10.90 11.23 -16.25
CA LEU A 191 11.36 10.17 -15.38
C LEU A 191 12.53 9.40 -16.01
N PRO A 192 13.48 8.89 -15.20
CA PRO A 192 14.49 7.95 -15.69
C PRO A 192 13.86 6.73 -16.38
N ALA A 193 14.62 6.08 -17.27
CA ALA A 193 14.11 4.95 -18.06
C ALA A 193 13.64 3.76 -17.20
N ASN A 194 14.23 3.60 -16.02
CA ASN A 194 13.87 2.57 -15.03
C ASN A 194 12.86 3.07 -13.98
N VAL A 195 12.13 4.16 -14.25
CA VAL A 195 11.09 4.68 -13.36
C VAL A 195 9.80 4.89 -14.15
N SER A 196 8.70 4.36 -13.67
CA SER A 196 7.40 4.51 -14.34
C SER A 196 6.26 4.84 -13.36
N VAL A 197 5.20 5.45 -13.87
CA VAL A 197 3.96 5.70 -13.12
C VAL A 197 3.00 4.54 -13.34
N VAL A 198 2.45 4.00 -12.25
CA VAL A 198 1.45 2.93 -12.28
C VAL A 198 0.07 3.43 -11.83
N SER A 199 -0.98 2.78 -12.34
CA SER A 199 -2.35 3.12 -11.97
C SER A 199 -2.68 2.60 -10.57
N ASN A 200 -3.61 3.27 -9.87
CA ASN A 200 -4.11 2.78 -8.57
C ASN A 200 -4.93 1.47 -8.69
N GLU A 201 -5.30 1.06 -9.89
CA GLU A 201 -6.03 -0.20 -10.13
C GLU A 201 -5.11 -1.40 -9.99
N SER A 202 -3.81 -1.23 -10.25
CA SER A 202 -2.81 -2.28 -10.06
C SER A 202 -2.81 -2.83 -8.64
N GLY A 203 -3.07 -1.99 -7.64
CA GLY A 203 -3.13 -2.39 -6.23
C GLY A 203 -4.19 -3.45 -5.92
N LEU A 204 -5.24 -3.57 -6.73
CA LEU A 204 -6.28 -4.58 -6.54
C LEU A 204 -5.82 -5.97 -6.97
N LEU A 205 -4.97 -6.04 -8.01
CA LEU A 205 -4.38 -7.30 -8.47
C LEU A 205 -3.47 -7.92 -7.41
N GLY A 206 -2.78 -7.12 -6.63
CA GLY A 206 -1.92 -7.57 -5.55
C GLY A 206 -2.64 -8.42 -4.50
N GLY A 207 -3.94 -8.16 -4.29
CA GLY A 207 -4.78 -8.98 -3.41
C GLY A 207 -4.90 -10.44 -3.86
N VAL A 208 -4.82 -10.72 -5.16
CA VAL A 208 -4.80 -12.10 -5.70
C VAL A 208 -3.40 -12.69 -5.59
N VAL A 209 -2.36 -11.91 -5.89
CA VAL A 209 -0.96 -12.36 -5.84
C VAL A 209 -0.57 -12.77 -4.42
N LEU A 210 -1.09 -12.08 -3.41
CA LEU A 210 -0.90 -12.43 -2.00
C LEU A 210 -1.20 -13.90 -1.68
N TRP A 211 -2.05 -14.57 -2.49
CA TRP A 211 -2.38 -15.99 -2.33
C TRP A 211 -1.49 -16.94 -3.13
N ARG A 212 -0.66 -16.42 -4.03
CA ARG A 212 0.30 -17.21 -4.84
C ARG A 212 1.65 -17.30 -4.15
N ASP A 213 2.01 -16.25 -3.42
CA ASP A 213 3.25 -16.20 -2.66
C ASP A 213 3.11 -17.09 -1.41
N GLN A 214 3.56 -18.34 -1.55
CA GLN A 214 3.75 -19.28 -0.46
C GLN A 214 5.25 -19.29 -0.16
N GLY A 215 5.67 -18.29 0.64
CA GLY A 215 6.98 -18.31 1.26
C GLY A 215 7.06 -19.35 2.36
#